data_aa53e2cd9a39f18e736e53165811281e
#
_entry.id   aa53e2cd9a39f18e736e53165811281e
#
_cell.length_a   1.000
_cell.length_b   1.000
_cell.length_c   1.000
_cell.angle_alpha   90.00
_cell.angle_beta   90.00
_cell.angle_gamma   90.00
#
_symmetry.space_group_name_H-M   'P 1'
#
loop_
_entity.id
_entity.type
_entity.pdbx_description
1 polymer ?
#
loop_
_entity_poly.entity_id
_entity_poly.type
_entity_poly.pdbx_seq_one_letter_code
_entity_poly.pdbx_strand_id
1 'polypeptide(L)'
;MSPTLIRADSAFGPPVAVSMPTSEPAALVRTAADQDIPVGSTGFWECTPGRFRRQVHQAEYSCFISGEGSFTPDGGEPIAFRAGDAIYFAANTEGEWNIVETVRKAYVIFE
;
A
#
# COMPACT_ATOMS: atom_id res chain seq x y z
N MET A 1 20.77 13.55 -16.53
CA MET A 1 20.02 12.93 -15.42
C MET A 1 20.14 11.42 -15.50
N SER A 2 20.31 10.78 -14.36
CA SER A 2 20.43 9.33 -14.30
C SER A 2 19.17 8.72 -13.71
N PRO A 3 18.70 7.59 -14.24
CA PRO A 3 17.63 6.86 -13.61
C PRO A 3 18.07 6.26 -12.28
N THR A 4 17.10 6.02 -11.40
CA THR A 4 17.33 5.38 -10.11
C THR A 4 16.68 4.00 -10.13
N LEU A 5 17.47 2.96 -9.84
CA LEU A 5 16.94 1.61 -9.71
C LEU A 5 16.42 1.40 -8.29
N ILE A 6 15.18 0.91 -8.19
CA ILE A 6 14.54 0.61 -6.91
C ILE A 6 14.22 -0.89 -6.92
N ARG A 7 14.85 -1.66 -6.02
CA ARG A 7 14.76 -3.12 -6.03
C ARG A 7 13.71 -3.64 -5.07
N ALA A 8 12.88 -4.56 -5.57
CA ALA A 8 11.83 -5.19 -4.77
C ALA A 8 12.39 -6.11 -3.67
N ASP A 9 13.64 -6.54 -3.78
CA ASP A 9 14.34 -7.36 -2.78
C ASP A 9 15.14 -6.53 -1.76
N SER A 10 14.92 -5.21 -1.73
CA SER A 10 15.53 -4.36 -0.72
C SER A 10 15.09 -4.80 0.69
N ALA A 11 15.97 -4.59 1.68
CA ALA A 11 15.66 -4.96 3.04
C ALA A 11 14.49 -4.13 3.58
N PHE A 12 13.46 -4.80 4.10
CA PHE A 12 12.35 -4.14 4.75
C PHE A 12 12.71 -3.71 6.16
N GLY A 13 12.12 -2.60 6.60
CA GLY A 13 12.20 -2.17 7.98
C GLY A 13 11.40 -3.06 8.92
N PRO A 14 11.39 -2.76 10.22
CA PRO A 14 10.63 -3.55 11.18
C PRO A 14 9.12 -3.44 10.91
N PRO A 15 8.36 -4.53 11.14
CA PRO A 15 6.92 -4.48 10.98
C PRO A 15 6.26 -3.63 12.06
N VAL A 16 5.21 -2.91 11.67
CA VAL A 16 4.43 -2.05 12.55
C VAL A 16 2.95 -2.39 12.37
N ALA A 17 2.22 -2.53 13.47
CA ALA A 17 0.80 -2.78 13.39
C ALA A 17 0.07 -1.57 12.77
N VAL A 18 -0.94 -1.85 11.96
CA VAL A 18 -1.81 -0.81 11.39
C VAL A 18 -2.49 -0.03 12.51
N SER A 19 -2.72 1.27 12.30
CA SER A 19 -3.23 2.16 13.35
C SER A 19 -4.71 2.00 13.67
N MET A 20 -5.51 1.52 12.73
CA MET A 20 -6.97 1.40 12.89
C MET A 20 -7.47 0.02 12.44
N PRO A 21 -7.03 -1.07 13.12
CA PRO A 21 -7.45 -2.41 12.74
C PRO A 21 -8.93 -2.64 12.99
N THR A 22 -9.58 -3.38 12.07
CA THR A 22 -10.97 -3.82 12.21
C THR A 22 -11.07 -5.33 12.27
N SER A 23 -9.94 -6.04 12.35
CA SER A 23 -9.85 -7.49 12.53
C SER A 23 -8.74 -7.83 13.52
N GLU A 24 -8.71 -9.08 13.98
CA GLU A 24 -7.66 -9.60 14.86
C GLU A 24 -7.05 -10.86 14.25
N PRO A 25 -5.70 -11.03 14.35
CA PRO A 25 -4.74 -10.02 14.80
C PRO A 25 -4.64 -8.84 13.85
N ALA A 26 -4.11 -7.70 14.33
CA ALA A 26 -3.89 -6.55 13.49
C ALA A 26 -2.90 -6.88 12.37
N ALA A 27 -3.18 -6.41 11.15
CA ALA A 27 -2.24 -6.52 10.05
C ALA A 27 -0.95 -5.78 10.39
N LEU A 28 0.18 -6.29 9.91
CA LEU A 28 1.50 -5.68 10.10
C LEU A 28 1.98 -5.12 8.77
N VAL A 29 2.46 -3.88 8.78
CA VAL A 29 3.02 -3.21 7.61
C VAL A 29 4.50 -2.95 7.80
N ARG A 30 5.25 -3.02 6.71
CA ARG A 30 6.65 -2.62 6.66
C ARG A 30 6.97 -2.06 5.28
N THR A 31 7.99 -1.23 5.22
CA THR A 31 8.40 -0.57 3.97
C THR A 31 9.87 -0.84 3.67
N ALA A 32 10.22 -0.70 2.40
CA ALA A 32 11.59 -0.81 1.93
C ALA A 32 11.85 0.22 0.85
N ALA A 33 13.10 0.66 0.76
CA ALA A 33 13.58 1.56 -0.29
C ALA A 33 12.77 2.85 -0.43
N ASP A 34 12.10 3.29 0.62
CA ASP A 34 11.36 4.56 0.61
C ASP A 34 12.33 5.72 0.40
N GLN A 35 12.02 6.57 -0.57
CA GLN A 35 12.86 7.69 -0.91
C GLN A 35 12.06 8.81 -1.57
N ASP A 36 12.55 10.03 -1.40
CA ASP A 36 11.97 11.20 -2.04
C ASP A 36 12.33 11.24 -3.52
N ILE A 37 11.38 11.70 -4.31
CA ILE A 37 11.53 11.97 -5.74
C ILE A 37 10.91 13.36 -6.02
N PRO A 38 11.18 13.98 -7.17
CA PRO A 38 10.68 15.34 -7.42
C PRO A 38 9.16 15.52 -7.28
N VAL A 39 8.37 14.47 -7.55
CA VAL A 39 6.90 14.53 -7.48
C VAL A 39 6.33 13.95 -6.19
N GLY A 40 7.16 13.58 -5.21
CA GLY A 40 6.68 13.00 -3.96
C GLY A 40 7.64 11.97 -3.38
N SER A 41 7.18 10.75 -3.18
CA SER A 41 8.00 9.65 -2.68
C SER A 41 7.62 8.34 -3.36
N THR A 42 8.55 7.37 -3.29
CA THR A 42 8.33 6.04 -3.84
C THR A 42 9.02 5.00 -2.97
N GLY A 43 8.60 3.74 -3.09
CA GLY A 43 9.19 2.64 -2.35
C GLY A 43 8.36 1.39 -2.49
N PHE A 44 8.59 0.45 -1.57
CA PHE A 44 7.84 -0.80 -1.47
C PHE A 44 7.14 -0.88 -0.12
N TRP A 45 5.97 -1.46 -0.14
CA TRP A 45 5.13 -1.65 1.03
C TRP A 45 4.68 -3.12 1.09
N GLU A 46 4.70 -3.70 2.28
CA GLU A 46 4.21 -5.05 2.51
C GLU A 46 3.21 -5.02 3.67
N CYS A 47 2.12 -5.77 3.50
CA CYS A 47 1.09 -5.88 4.53
C CYS A 47 0.64 -7.32 4.69
N THR A 48 0.63 -7.80 5.94
CA THR A 48 0.11 -9.13 6.29
C THR A 48 -1.42 -9.14 6.28
N PRO A 49 -2.08 -10.33 6.26
CA PRO A 49 -3.54 -10.39 6.24
C PRO A 49 -4.21 -9.66 7.41
N GLY A 50 -5.34 -9.04 7.11
CA GLY A 50 -6.14 -8.33 8.09
C GLY A 50 -6.98 -7.25 7.44
N ARG A 51 -7.88 -6.66 8.23
CA ARG A 51 -8.73 -5.55 7.83
C ARG A 51 -8.40 -4.32 8.66
N PHE A 52 -8.38 -3.16 8.02
CA PHE A 52 -8.11 -1.91 8.72
C PHE A 52 -8.60 -0.71 7.94
N ARG A 53 -8.94 0.35 8.69
CA ARG A 53 -9.34 1.64 8.12
C ARG A 53 -8.10 2.40 7.68
N ARG A 54 -8.23 3.16 6.59
CA ARG A 54 -7.14 4.00 6.08
C ARG A 54 -7.68 5.25 5.43
N GLN A 55 -7.05 6.38 5.73
CA GLN A 55 -7.19 7.59 4.96
C GLN A 55 -5.91 7.80 4.15
N VAL A 56 -6.05 7.90 2.85
CA VAL A 56 -4.96 8.21 1.94
C VAL A 56 -4.98 9.73 1.74
N HIS A 57 -4.10 10.44 2.45
CA HIS A 57 -4.10 11.92 2.45
C HIS A 57 -3.64 12.50 1.12
N GLN A 58 -2.61 11.93 0.53
CA GLN A 58 -2.03 12.35 -0.75
C GLN A 58 -2.39 11.34 -1.82
N ALA A 59 -2.53 11.80 -3.08
CA ALA A 59 -2.78 10.87 -4.18
C ALA A 59 -1.66 9.82 -4.24
N GLU A 60 -2.01 8.60 -4.55
CA GLU A 60 -1.06 7.49 -4.55
C GLU A 60 -1.35 6.54 -5.71
N TYR A 61 -0.29 6.09 -6.39
CA TYR A 61 -0.38 5.03 -7.40
C TYR A 61 0.31 3.79 -6.85
N SER A 62 -0.41 2.68 -6.77
CA SER A 62 0.06 1.42 -6.19
C SER A 62 0.05 0.32 -7.24
N CYS A 63 1.20 -0.31 -7.48
CA CYS A 63 1.33 -1.48 -8.35
C CYS A 63 1.53 -2.72 -7.49
N PHE A 64 0.59 -3.67 -7.53
CA PHE A 64 0.64 -4.86 -6.70
C PHE A 64 1.54 -5.92 -7.33
N ILE A 65 2.58 -6.33 -6.60
CA ILE A 65 3.59 -7.27 -7.05
C ILE A 65 3.19 -8.70 -6.67
N SER A 66 2.64 -8.87 -5.46
CA SER A 66 2.23 -10.18 -4.93
C SER A 66 1.09 -10.03 -3.95
N GLY A 67 0.39 -11.13 -3.71
CA GLY A 67 -0.74 -11.16 -2.78
C GLY A 67 -2.06 -10.78 -3.42
N GLU A 68 -3.10 -10.72 -2.59
CA GLU A 68 -4.43 -10.32 -3.03
C GLU A 68 -5.24 -9.73 -1.87
N GLY A 69 -6.22 -8.94 -2.21
CA GLY A 69 -7.12 -8.32 -1.24
C GLY A 69 -8.12 -7.41 -1.92
N SER A 70 -8.64 -6.47 -1.15
CA SER A 70 -9.55 -5.46 -1.67
C SER A 70 -9.41 -4.16 -0.88
N PHE A 71 -9.81 -3.08 -1.51
CA PHE A 71 -10.00 -1.79 -0.86
C PHE A 71 -11.43 -1.34 -1.13
N THR A 72 -12.17 -1.01 -0.07
CA THR A 72 -13.54 -0.51 -0.19
C THR A 72 -13.55 0.96 0.20
N PRO A 73 -13.67 1.87 -0.78
CA PRO A 73 -13.82 3.29 -0.46
C PRO A 73 -15.15 3.52 0.25
N ASP A 74 -15.19 4.49 1.17
CA ASP A 74 -16.42 4.82 1.88
C ASP A 74 -17.51 5.22 0.87
N GLY A 75 -18.68 4.61 1.00
CA GLY A 75 -19.80 4.83 0.10
C GLY A 75 -19.68 4.15 -1.27
N GLY A 76 -18.64 3.35 -1.49
CA GLY A 76 -18.39 2.66 -2.76
C GLY A 76 -18.35 1.16 -2.61
N GLU A 77 -18.14 0.49 -3.75
CA GLU A 77 -18.05 -0.96 -3.81
C GLU A 77 -16.60 -1.42 -3.57
N PRO A 78 -16.40 -2.65 -3.06
CA PRO A 78 -15.06 -3.22 -2.94
C PRO A 78 -14.33 -3.27 -4.29
N ILE A 79 -13.08 -2.86 -4.27
CA ILE A 79 -12.19 -2.97 -5.42
C ILE A 79 -11.21 -4.10 -5.12
N ALA A 80 -11.45 -5.26 -5.74
CA ALA A 80 -10.56 -6.41 -5.58
C ALA A 80 -9.31 -6.24 -6.43
N PHE A 81 -8.18 -6.67 -5.89
CA PHE A 81 -6.90 -6.63 -6.61
C PHE A 81 -6.08 -7.89 -6.33
N ARG A 82 -5.17 -8.17 -7.23
CA ARG A 82 -4.20 -9.26 -7.13
C ARG A 82 -2.90 -8.83 -7.81
N ALA A 83 -1.88 -9.69 -7.74
CA ALA A 83 -0.61 -9.45 -8.41
C ALA A 83 -0.81 -9.09 -9.89
N GLY A 84 -0.16 -8.02 -10.33
CA GLY A 84 -0.27 -7.49 -11.69
C GLY A 84 -1.24 -6.32 -11.83
N ASP A 85 -2.09 -6.10 -10.83
CA ASP A 85 -3.04 -4.97 -10.85
C ASP A 85 -2.39 -3.70 -10.29
N ALA A 86 -2.99 -2.55 -10.61
CA ALA A 86 -2.63 -1.27 -10.03
C ALA A 86 -3.90 -0.52 -9.63
N ILE A 87 -3.79 0.27 -8.56
CA ILE A 87 -4.87 1.15 -8.12
C ILE A 87 -4.32 2.57 -8.00
N TYR A 88 -5.07 3.53 -8.52
CA TYR A 88 -4.83 4.94 -8.25
C TYR A 88 -5.78 5.43 -7.16
N PHE A 89 -5.21 6.00 -6.11
CA PHE A 89 -5.98 6.60 -5.02
C PHE A 89 -5.92 8.12 -5.16
N ALA A 90 -7.07 8.75 -5.30
CA ALA A 90 -7.15 10.22 -5.24
C ALA A 90 -6.83 10.69 -3.82
N ALA A 91 -6.33 11.91 -3.69
CA ALA A 91 -6.07 12.50 -2.38
C ALA A 91 -7.34 12.47 -1.52
N ASN A 92 -7.16 12.25 -0.21
CA ASN A 92 -8.24 12.19 0.78
C ASN A 92 -9.24 11.06 0.56
N THR A 93 -8.79 9.96 -0.05
CA THR A 93 -9.61 8.74 -0.13
C THR A 93 -9.65 8.07 1.24
N GLU A 94 -10.84 7.76 1.72
CA GLU A 94 -11.05 7.02 2.96
C GLU A 94 -11.73 5.69 2.65
N GLY A 95 -11.34 4.64 3.35
CA GLY A 95 -11.92 3.33 3.15
C GLY A 95 -11.31 2.26 4.02
N GLU A 96 -11.59 1.01 3.66
CA GLU A 96 -11.11 -0.15 4.39
C GLU A 96 -10.31 -1.07 3.48
N TRP A 97 -9.12 -1.44 3.94
CA TRP A 97 -8.33 -2.53 3.35
C TRP A 97 -8.80 -3.86 3.91
N ASN A 98 -8.88 -4.86 3.04
CA ASN A 98 -9.01 -6.27 3.42
C ASN A 98 -7.89 -7.04 2.71
N ILE A 99 -6.82 -7.33 3.44
CA ILE A 99 -5.68 -8.08 2.90
C ILE A 99 -5.94 -9.57 3.17
N VAL A 100 -6.07 -10.35 2.10
CA VAL A 100 -6.38 -11.78 2.16
C VAL A 100 -5.09 -12.62 2.19
N GLU A 101 -4.16 -12.32 1.30
CA GLU A 101 -2.80 -12.88 1.27
C GLU A 101 -1.81 -11.74 1.40
N THR A 102 -0.70 -11.97 2.09
CA THR A 102 0.34 -10.94 2.26
C THR A 102 0.61 -10.24 0.94
N VAL A 103 0.44 -8.93 0.95
CA VAL A 103 0.55 -8.07 -0.24
C VAL A 103 1.88 -7.35 -0.23
N ARG A 104 2.53 -7.32 -1.39
CA ARG A 104 3.63 -6.39 -1.67
C ARG A 104 3.24 -5.51 -2.82
N LYS A 105 3.55 -4.22 -2.70
CA LYS A 105 3.31 -3.26 -3.77
C LYS A 105 4.47 -2.27 -3.89
N ALA A 106 4.68 -1.80 -5.12
CA ALA A 106 5.46 -0.59 -5.36
C ALA A 106 4.49 0.58 -5.38
N TYR A 107 4.87 1.71 -4.80
CA TYR A 107 4.00 2.86 -4.72
C TYR A 107 4.70 4.15 -5.15
N VAL A 108 3.90 5.09 -5.62
CA VAL A 108 4.28 6.49 -5.77
C VAL A 108 3.26 7.33 -5.03
N ILE A 109 3.72 8.12 -4.07
CA ILE A 109 2.89 9.08 -3.35
C ILE A 109 3.22 10.45 -3.91
N PHE A 110 2.19 11.17 -4.40
CA PHE A 110 2.36 12.46 -5.04
C PHE A 110 2.21 13.60 -4.03
N GLU A 111 3.09 14.53 -4.11
CA GLU A 111 3.04 15.76 -3.31
C GLU A 111 2.81 16.99 -4.18
#